data_0e783ebc37371735c3ee7b1f469e230b
#
_entry.id   0e783ebc37371735c3ee7b1f469e230b
#
_cell.length_a   1.000
_cell.length_b   1.000
_cell.length_c   1.000
_cell.angle_alpha   90.00
_cell.angle_beta   90.00
_cell.angle_gamma   90.00
#
_symmetry.space_group_name_H-M   'P 1'
#
loop_
_entity.id
_entity.type
_entity.pdbx_description
1 polymer ?
#
loop_
_entity_poly.entity_id
_entity_poly.type
_entity_poly.pdbx_seq_one_letter_code
_entity_poly.pdbx_strand_id
1 'polypeptide(L)'
;LKVCNLEDGDSRAAYKTSDLDVRAYKRLKMFVHAEGEEDNLNDGDLSCFVRLGTDFSTNYYEYEIPLKPTNHGDNNRLEVWPEENNIDIKFEQFQAAKQERNFAGADVGVPYVVYLNGGKKITVVGNPNLSRVKTIMLGVRNPKKTSLDSEDDGLSKCGQIWVNELRLTDFDEYGGW
;
A
#
# COMPACT_ATOMS: atom_id res chain seq x y z
N LEU A 1 -9.79 -8.92 -4.06
CA LEU A 1 -9.70 -8.22 -5.35
C LEU A 1 -9.18 -9.19 -6.41
N LYS A 2 -10.00 -9.45 -7.43
CA LYS A 2 -9.59 -10.21 -8.61
C LYS A 2 -9.39 -9.23 -9.76
N VAL A 3 -8.25 -9.31 -10.42
CA VAL A 3 -7.89 -8.46 -11.55
C VAL A 3 -7.36 -9.32 -12.67
N CYS A 4 -7.65 -8.94 -13.89
CA CYS A 4 -7.05 -9.49 -15.09
C CYS A 4 -6.88 -8.40 -16.14
N ASN A 5 -5.90 -8.55 -17.02
CA ASN A 5 -5.49 -7.54 -17.97
C ASN A 5 -5.19 -6.19 -17.29
N LEU A 6 -4.53 -6.25 -16.13
CA LEU A 6 -4.04 -5.06 -15.46
C LEU A 6 -2.78 -4.59 -16.16
N GLU A 7 -2.93 -3.54 -16.98
CA GLU A 7 -1.84 -3.01 -17.81
C GLU A 7 -0.67 -2.46 -16.95
N ASP A 8 0.49 -2.34 -17.57
CA ASP A 8 1.69 -1.76 -16.96
C ASP A 8 1.42 -0.37 -16.38
N GLY A 9 1.65 -0.20 -15.10
CA GLY A 9 1.36 1.03 -14.35
C GLY A 9 -0.09 1.20 -13.87
N ASP A 10 -1.01 0.33 -14.26
CA ASP A 10 -2.41 0.39 -13.88
C ASP A 10 -2.67 -0.15 -12.46
N SER A 11 -3.79 0.26 -11.89
CA SER A 11 -4.24 -0.23 -10.58
C SER A 11 -5.75 -0.42 -10.54
N ARG A 12 -6.19 -1.30 -9.65
CA ARG A 12 -7.60 -1.48 -9.28
C ARG A 12 -7.73 -1.44 -7.77
N ALA A 13 -8.75 -0.76 -7.29
CA ALA A 13 -8.93 -0.56 -5.86
C ALA A 13 -10.40 -0.53 -5.45
N ALA A 14 -10.64 -0.89 -4.20
CA ALA A 14 -11.88 -0.64 -3.49
C ALA A 14 -11.66 0.41 -2.42
N TYR A 15 -12.63 1.27 -2.17
CA TYR A 15 -12.53 2.28 -1.13
C TYR A 15 -13.79 2.31 -0.26
N LYS A 16 -13.59 2.79 0.95
CA LYS A 16 -14.67 3.04 1.91
C LYS A 16 -14.55 4.47 2.41
N THR A 17 -15.67 5.17 2.42
CA THR A 17 -15.78 6.46 3.11
C THR A 17 -15.95 6.22 4.61
N SER A 18 -15.20 6.95 5.42
CA SER A 18 -15.25 6.90 6.87
C SER A 18 -15.02 8.31 7.43
N ASP A 19 -15.10 8.46 8.72
CA ASP A 19 -14.67 9.69 9.42
C ASP A 19 -13.89 9.25 10.64
N LEU A 20 -12.58 9.09 10.45
CA LEU A 20 -11.69 8.51 11.44
C LEU A 20 -10.59 9.49 11.82
N ASP A 21 -10.38 9.64 13.12
CA ASP A 21 -9.15 10.19 13.69
C ASP A 21 -8.23 9.02 14.07
N VAL A 22 -7.15 8.85 13.31
CA VAL A 22 -6.22 7.74 13.56
C VAL A 22 -5.02 8.14 14.42
N ARG A 23 -4.96 9.39 14.92
CA ARG A 23 -3.82 9.89 15.72
C ARG A 23 -3.63 9.18 17.04
N ALA A 24 -4.71 8.62 17.61
CA ALA A 24 -4.66 7.84 18.83
C ALA A 24 -4.00 6.45 18.64
N TYR A 25 -3.73 6.06 17.42
CA TYR A 25 -3.08 4.80 17.07
C TYR A 25 -1.71 5.07 16.49
N LYS A 26 -0.77 4.14 16.70
CA LYS A 26 0.61 4.28 16.21
C LYS A 26 0.83 3.53 14.91
N ARG A 27 -0.01 2.54 14.61
CA ARG A 27 0.22 1.58 13.52
C ARG A 27 -1.05 1.19 12.79
N LEU A 28 -0.87 0.91 11.50
CA LEU A 28 -1.85 0.21 10.67
C LEU A 28 -1.26 -1.13 10.25
N LYS A 29 -2.04 -2.21 10.44
CA LYS A 29 -1.67 -3.56 10.05
C LYS A 29 -2.75 -4.21 9.21
N MET A 30 -2.34 -5.09 8.29
CA MET A 30 -3.24 -5.89 7.46
C MET A 30 -2.47 -7.09 6.90
N PHE A 31 -3.12 -8.25 6.85
CA PHE A 31 -2.61 -9.41 6.14
C PHE A 31 -2.99 -9.36 4.67
N VAL A 32 -2.06 -9.73 3.80
CA VAL A 32 -2.28 -9.78 2.36
C VAL A 32 -1.82 -11.13 1.83
N HIS A 33 -2.65 -11.75 1.00
CA HIS A 33 -2.36 -12.94 0.26
C HIS A 33 -2.54 -12.66 -1.23
N ALA A 34 -1.66 -13.19 -2.06
CA ALA A 34 -1.67 -13.00 -3.50
C ALA A 34 -1.54 -14.36 -4.22
N GLU A 35 -2.35 -14.54 -5.26
CA GLU A 35 -2.30 -15.71 -6.15
C GLU A 35 -2.28 -15.27 -7.61
N GLY A 36 -1.49 -15.95 -8.45
CA GLY A 36 -1.65 -15.91 -9.90
C GLY A 36 -2.84 -16.77 -10.36
N GLU A 37 -3.49 -16.43 -11.46
CA GLU A 37 -4.56 -17.29 -12.00
C GLU A 37 -4.03 -18.39 -12.90
N GLU A 38 -3.58 -18.07 -14.09
CA GLU A 38 -3.06 -19.02 -15.07
C GLU A 38 -1.58 -18.75 -15.37
N ASP A 39 -1.14 -17.52 -15.16
CA ASP A 39 0.24 -17.10 -15.34
C ASP A 39 0.97 -17.15 -14.00
N ASN A 40 2.18 -17.67 -14.03
CA ASN A 40 3.08 -17.64 -12.88
C ASN A 40 3.46 -16.18 -12.61
N LEU A 41 2.85 -15.58 -11.59
CA LEU A 41 3.29 -14.30 -11.08
C LEU A 41 4.63 -14.47 -10.36
N ASN A 42 5.58 -13.61 -10.65
CA ASN A 42 6.83 -13.51 -9.93
C ASN A 42 6.72 -12.57 -8.74
N ASP A 43 7.67 -12.64 -7.82
CA ASP A 43 7.77 -11.71 -6.71
C ASP A 43 7.88 -10.27 -7.25
N GLY A 44 6.97 -9.40 -6.82
CA GLY A 44 6.95 -8.00 -7.24
C GLY A 44 6.16 -7.69 -8.52
N ASP A 45 5.71 -8.68 -9.29
CA ASP A 45 4.85 -8.46 -10.47
C ASP A 45 3.58 -7.69 -10.15
N LEU A 46 3.09 -7.84 -8.93
CA LEU A 46 2.01 -7.04 -8.38
C LEU A 46 2.43 -6.40 -7.06
N SER A 47 1.84 -5.27 -6.76
CA SER A 47 1.96 -4.61 -5.46
C SER A 47 0.58 -4.39 -4.84
N CYS A 48 0.52 -4.40 -3.50
CA CYS A 48 -0.66 -4.02 -2.74
C CYS A 48 -0.43 -2.65 -2.10
N PHE A 49 -1.44 -1.80 -2.13
CA PHE A 49 -1.36 -0.50 -1.47
C PHE A 49 -2.57 -0.22 -0.58
N VAL A 50 -2.31 0.51 0.49
CA VAL A 50 -3.32 1.15 1.31
C VAL A 50 -3.17 2.66 1.23
N ARG A 51 -4.28 3.37 0.98
CA ARG A 51 -4.32 4.82 0.88
C ARG A 51 -5.27 5.38 1.93
N LEU A 52 -4.80 6.39 2.66
CA LEU A 52 -5.52 7.07 3.72
C LEU A 52 -5.51 8.57 3.45
N GLY A 53 -6.67 9.22 3.45
CA GLY A 53 -6.71 10.66 3.20
C GLY A 53 -8.07 11.30 3.41
N THR A 54 -8.15 12.58 3.13
CA THR A 54 -9.43 13.29 3.04
C THR A 54 -10.17 12.95 1.75
N ASP A 55 -9.43 12.52 0.75
CA ASP A 55 -9.93 11.96 -0.51
C ASP A 55 -8.90 10.93 -1.03
N PHE A 56 -9.18 10.28 -2.15
CA PHE A 56 -8.32 9.26 -2.73
C PHE A 56 -7.50 9.72 -3.94
N SER A 57 -7.59 10.98 -4.33
CA SER A 57 -6.95 11.51 -5.55
C SER A 57 -6.00 12.67 -5.32
N THR A 58 -6.31 13.58 -4.39
CA THR A 58 -5.59 14.84 -4.22
C THR A 58 -4.98 15.06 -2.84
N ASN A 59 -5.49 14.38 -1.79
CA ASN A 59 -5.00 14.55 -0.42
C ASN A 59 -4.94 13.22 0.33
N TYR A 60 -3.86 12.48 0.12
CA TYR A 60 -3.69 11.15 0.72
C TYR A 60 -2.24 10.82 1.04
N TYR A 61 -2.08 9.88 1.98
CA TYR A 61 -0.90 9.05 2.14
C TYR A 61 -1.17 7.69 1.52
N GLU A 62 -0.21 7.12 0.83
CA GLU A 62 -0.27 5.75 0.33
C GLU A 62 0.96 4.99 0.81
N TYR A 63 0.75 3.78 1.28
CA TYR A 63 1.80 2.82 1.56
C TYR A 63 1.63 1.63 0.65
N GLU A 64 2.67 1.30 -0.08
CA GLU A 64 2.68 0.24 -1.09
C GLU A 64 3.80 -0.74 -0.80
N ILE A 65 3.49 -2.02 -0.96
CA ILE A 65 4.41 -3.13 -0.80
C ILE A 65 4.39 -4.00 -2.05
N PRO A 66 5.54 -4.50 -2.54
CA PRO A 66 5.58 -5.56 -3.52
C PRO A 66 4.97 -6.84 -2.93
N LEU A 67 4.33 -7.65 -3.74
CA LEU A 67 3.71 -8.89 -3.33
C LEU A 67 4.55 -10.08 -3.75
N LYS A 68 4.59 -11.07 -2.86
CA LYS A 68 5.09 -12.40 -3.11
C LYS A 68 3.89 -13.31 -3.32
N PRO A 69 3.67 -13.81 -4.54
CA PRO A 69 2.53 -14.68 -4.81
C PRO A 69 2.73 -16.07 -4.18
N THR A 70 1.62 -16.69 -3.80
CA THR A 70 1.57 -18.09 -3.39
C THR A 70 1.58 -18.97 -4.63
N ASN A 71 2.39 -20.03 -4.62
CA ASN A 71 2.44 -20.97 -5.71
C ASN A 71 1.27 -21.97 -5.62
N HIS A 72 0.88 -22.49 -6.79
CA HIS A 72 -0.15 -23.50 -6.84
C HIS A 72 0.28 -24.77 -6.06
N GLY A 73 -0.55 -25.17 -5.09
CA GLY A 73 -0.30 -26.32 -4.23
C GLY A 73 0.34 -25.99 -2.87
N ASP A 74 0.75 -24.74 -2.65
CA ASP A 74 1.18 -24.28 -1.33
C ASP A 74 0.00 -24.36 -0.34
N ASN A 75 0.23 -25.01 0.81
CA ASN A 75 -0.80 -25.21 1.83
C ASN A 75 -0.31 -24.90 3.26
N ASN A 76 0.94 -24.54 3.38
CA ASN A 76 1.51 -24.10 4.64
C ASN A 76 1.10 -22.63 4.90
N ARG A 77 0.71 -22.33 6.13
CA ARG A 77 0.28 -20.99 6.54
C ARG A 77 1.28 -19.89 6.17
N LEU A 78 2.59 -20.14 6.30
CA LEU A 78 3.63 -19.15 6.01
C LEU A 78 3.87 -18.97 4.51
N GLU A 79 3.53 -19.97 3.70
CA GLU A 79 3.58 -19.88 2.24
C GLU A 79 2.35 -19.14 1.69
N VAL A 80 1.17 -19.42 2.26
CA VAL A 80 -0.09 -18.77 1.87
C VAL A 80 -0.16 -17.33 2.39
N TRP A 81 0.35 -17.05 3.58
CA TRP A 81 0.39 -15.73 4.19
C TRP A 81 1.83 -15.35 4.55
N PRO A 82 2.68 -15.07 3.55
CA PRO A 82 4.08 -14.72 3.80
C PRO A 82 4.18 -13.37 4.55
N GLU A 83 5.13 -13.29 5.47
CA GLU A 83 5.30 -12.08 6.30
C GLU A 83 5.68 -10.86 5.45
N GLU A 84 6.32 -11.07 4.32
CA GLU A 84 6.70 -10.03 3.36
C GLU A 84 5.49 -9.29 2.81
N ASN A 85 4.35 -9.98 2.66
CA ASN A 85 3.09 -9.40 2.19
C ASN A 85 2.33 -8.65 3.29
N ASN A 86 2.80 -8.68 4.53
CA ASN A 86 2.11 -7.95 5.59
C ASN A 86 2.28 -6.44 5.44
N ILE A 87 1.15 -5.76 5.38
CA ILE A 87 1.15 -4.32 5.60
C ILE A 87 1.31 -4.08 7.10
N ASP A 88 2.39 -3.41 7.47
CA ASP A 88 2.70 -2.99 8.82
C ASP A 88 3.44 -1.65 8.75
N ILE A 89 2.70 -0.56 8.94
CA ILE A 89 3.23 0.80 8.80
C ILE A 89 2.93 1.63 10.05
N LYS A 90 3.95 2.32 10.56
CA LYS A 90 3.78 3.30 11.62
C LYS A 90 3.31 4.64 11.05
N PHE A 91 2.34 5.28 11.69
CA PHE A 91 1.84 6.58 11.24
C PHE A 91 2.88 7.68 11.28
N GLU A 92 3.88 7.59 12.15
CA GLU A 92 5.03 8.50 12.16
C GLU A 92 5.82 8.50 10.83
N GLN A 93 5.85 7.37 10.10
CA GLN A 93 6.53 7.29 8.81
C GLN A 93 5.80 8.10 7.73
N PHE A 94 4.47 8.16 7.76
CA PHE A 94 3.70 9.05 6.89
C PHE A 94 3.99 10.52 7.19
N GLN A 95 4.09 10.87 8.48
CA GLN A 95 4.41 12.24 8.88
C GLN A 95 5.84 12.61 8.48
N ALA A 96 6.79 11.70 8.66
CA ALA A 96 8.17 11.89 8.25
C ALA A 96 8.29 12.10 6.73
N ALA A 97 7.62 11.29 5.92
CA ALA A 97 7.60 11.45 4.47
C ALA A 97 7.00 12.82 4.04
N LYS A 98 5.95 13.28 4.72
CA LYS A 98 5.38 14.62 4.48
C LYS A 98 6.36 15.73 4.87
N GLN A 99 7.06 15.58 5.98
CA GLN A 99 8.08 16.56 6.40
C GLN A 99 9.24 16.59 5.42
N GLU A 100 9.73 15.44 4.99
CA GLU A 100 10.80 15.32 3.99
C GLU A 100 10.43 16.05 2.68
N ARG A 101 9.22 15.82 2.16
CA ARG A 101 8.69 16.55 1.00
C ARG A 101 8.72 18.06 1.22
N ASN A 102 8.25 18.51 2.39
CA ASN A 102 8.18 19.95 2.69
C ASN A 102 9.58 20.57 2.80
N PHE A 103 10.54 19.87 3.40
CA PHE A 103 11.93 20.32 3.44
C PHE A 103 12.59 20.37 2.07
N ALA A 104 12.25 19.42 1.20
CA ALA A 104 12.71 19.41 -0.19
C ALA A 104 12.08 20.54 -1.05
N GLY A 105 11.07 21.25 -0.53
CA GLY A 105 10.33 22.26 -1.30
C GLY A 105 9.58 21.71 -2.51
N ALA A 106 9.25 20.41 -2.48
CA ALA A 106 8.56 19.75 -3.58
C ALA A 106 7.10 20.23 -3.68
N ASP A 107 6.57 20.26 -4.91
CA ASP A 107 5.19 20.64 -5.17
C ASP A 107 4.22 19.66 -4.46
N VAL A 108 3.29 20.24 -3.70
CA VAL A 108 2.31 19.47 -2.93
C VAL A 108 1.31 18.71 -3.82
N GLY A 109 1.06 19.20 -5.03
CA GLY A 109 0.16 18.57 -6.00
C GLY A 109 0.78 17.42 -6.77
N VAL A 110 2.11 17.23 -6.67
CA VAL A 110 2.84 16.14 -7.32
C VAL A 110 3.09 15.02 -6.31
N PRO A 111 2.89 13.75 -6.68
CA PRO A 111 3.22 12.63 -5.80
C PRO A 111 4.69 12.66 -5.37
N TYR A 112 4.93 12.74 -4.06
CA TYR A 112 6.26 12.63 -3.48
C TYR A 112 6.45 11.23 -2.93
N VAL A 113 7.45 10.51 -3.42
CA VAL A 113 7.68 9.10 -3.10
C VAL A 113 8.93 8.94 -2.27
N VAL A 114 8.80 8.28 -1.13
CA VAL A 114 9.89 7.84 -0.25
C VAL A 114 10.02 6.34 -0.35
N TYR A 115 11.17 5.85 -0.77
CA TYR A 115 11.46 4.43 -0.85
C TYR A 115 11.96 3.90 0.48
N LEU A 116 11.45 2.73 0.86
CA LEU A 116 11.80 2.00 2.06
C LEU A 116 12.50 0.68 1.70
N ASN A 117 13.05 0.00 2.70
CA ASN A 117 13.66 -1.31 2.50
C ASN A 117 12.65 -2.34 1.96
N GLY A 118 13.12 -3.29 1.14
CA GLY A 118 12.30 -4.36 0.59
C GLY A 118 11.31 -3.89 -0.51
N GLY A 119 11.66 -2.87 -1.28
CA GLY A 119 10.83 -2.37 -2.39
C GLY A 119 9.56 -1.64 -1.96
N LYS A 120 9.36 -1.47 -0.65
CA LYS A 120 8.21 -0.76 -0.08
C LYS A 120 8.35 0.74 -0.33
N LYS A 121 7.23 1.45 -0.42
CA LYS A 121 7.27 2.91 -0.61
C LYS A 121 6.10 3.61 0.07
N ILE A 122 6.34 4.87 0.42
CA ILE A 122 5.32 5.80 0.90
C ILE A 122 5.18 6.90 -0.14
N THR A 123 3.95 7.19 -0.54
CA THR A 123 3.62 8.32 -1.41
C THR A 123 2.78 9.32 -0.63
N VAL A 124 3.11 10.60 -0.78
CA VAL A 124 2.37 11.72 -0.19
C VAL A 124 1.89 12.64 -1.30
N VAL A 125 0.58 12.89 -1.35
CA VAL A 125 -0.03 13.83 -2.30
C VAL A 125 -0.87 14.84 -1.53
N GLY A 126 -0.79 16.11 -1.94
CA GLY A 126 -1.57 17.15 -1.31
C GLY A 126 -1.15 17.46 0.13
N ASN A 127 -2.14 17.78 0.94
CA ASN A 127 -1.93 18.05 2.36
C ASN A 127 -2.77 17.12 3.26
N PRO A 128 -2.52 15.80 3.21
CA PRO A 128 -3.30 14.82 3.97
C PRO A 128 -3.13 15.02 5.48
N ASN A 129 -4.18 14.66 6.24
CA ASN A 129 -4.22 14.81 7.68
C ASN A 129 -4.77 13.54 8.35
N LEU A 130 -3.99 12.94 9.24
CA LEU A 130 -4.36 11.72 9.98
C LEU A 130 -5.44 11.95 11.03
N SER A 131 -5.71 13.21 11.43
CA SER A 131 -6.85 13.52 12.30
C SER A 131 -8.20 13.50 11.58
N ARG A 132 -8.18 13.34 10.25
CA ARG A 132 -9.37 13.53 9.41
C ARG A 132 -9.32 12.64 8.18
N VAL A 133 -9.26 11.33 8.44
CA VAL A 133 -9.25 10.31 7.40
C VAL A 133 -10.70 10.05 6.96
N LYS A 134 -11.07 10.54 5.79
CA LYS A 134 -12.41 10.37 5.23
C LYS A 134 -12.50 9.21 4.25
N THR A 135 -11.37 8.76 3.74
CA THR A 135 -11.32 7.66 2.78
C THR A 135 -10.19 6.71 3.11
N ILE A 136 -10.52 5.43 3.13
CA ILE A 136 -9.58 4.32 3.14
C ILE A 136 -9.75 3.59 1.83
N MET A 137 -8.65 3.42 1.08
CA MET A 137 -8.63 2.69 -0.18
C MET A 137 -7.61 1.56 -0.08
N LEU A 138 -8.00 0.40 -0.59
CA LEU A 138 -7.14 -0.78 -0.72
C LEU A 138 -7.09 -1.17 -2.20
N GLY A 139 -5.91 -1.40 -2.72
CA GLY A 139 -5.76 -1.71 -4.12
C GLY A 139 -4.58 -2.61 -4.44
N VAL A 140 -4.60 -3.08 -5.67
CA VAL A 140 -3.53 -3.81 -6.34
C VAL A 140 -3.06 -2.98 -7.52
N ARG A 141 -1.77 -2.99 -7.75
CA ARG A 141 -1.13 -2.30 -8.87
C ARG A 141 -0.20 -3.26 -9.60
N ASN A 142 -0.19 -3.18 -10.92
CA ASN A 142 0.91 -3.62 -11.75
C ASN A 142 1.93 -2.47 -11.76
N PRO A 143 3.10 -2.58 -11.08
CA PRO A 143 4.07 -1.50 -11.05
C PRO A 143 4.49 -1.12 -12.46
N LYS A 144 4.70 0.17 -12.69
CA LYS A 144 5.12 0.64 -13.99
C LYS A 144 6.59 0.30 -14.23
N LYS A 145 6.87 -0.40 -15.32
CA LYS A 145 8.23 -0.68 -15.76
C LYS A 145 9.06 0.59 -15.88
N THR A 146 10.24 0.55 -15.33
CA THR A 146 11.23 1.61 -15.44
C THR A 146 12.53 1.08 -16.04
N SER A 147 13.37 1.95 -16.57
CA SER A 147 14.68 1.57 -17.09
C SER A 147 15.64 1.02 -16.03
N LEU A 148 15.32 1.22 -14.76
CA LEU A 148 16.12 0.75 -13.62
C LEU A 148 15.66 -0.62 -13.11
N ASP A 149 14.48 -1.09 -13.51
CA ASP A 149 13.92 -2.37 -13.15
C ASP A 149 14.03 -3.33 -14.34
N SER A 150 15.01 -4.21 -14.26
CA SER A 150 15.27 -5.18 -15.34
C SER A 150 14.41 -6.45 -15.22
N GLU A 151 13.80 -6.68 -14.06
CA GLU A 151 13.00 -7.89 -13.80
C GLU A 151 11.54 -7.70 -14.19
N ASP A 152 11.05 -6.46 -14.19
CA ASP A 152 9.71 -6.14 -14.69
C ASP A 152 9.64 -6.31 -16.21
N ASP A 153 8.73 -7.16 -16.69
CA ASP A 153 8.52 -7.45 -18.10
C ASP A 153 7.70 -6.38 -18.85
N GLY A 154 6.95 -5.52 -18.11
CA GLY A 154 6.07 -4.48 -18.65
C GLY A 154 4.80 -5.05 -19.28
N LEU A 155 4.44 -6.30 -18.97
CA LEU A 155 3.23 -6.94 -19.49
C LEU A 155 2.05 -6.75 -18.55
N SER A 156 0.84 -6.92 -19.09
CA SER A 156 -0.35 -6.96 -18.28
C SER A 156 -0.36 -8.19 -17.36
N LYS A 157 -0.92 -8.03 -16.16
CA LYS A 157 -0.95 -9.08 -15.14
C LYS A 157 -2.38 -9.50 -14.79
N CYS A 158 -2.52 -10.77 -14.43
CA CYS A 158 -3.74 -11.34 -13.86
C CYS A 158 -3.42 -11.90 -12.47
N GLY A 159 -4.27 -11.62 -11.49
CA GLY A 159 -4.07 -12.15 -10.14
C GLY A 159 -5.25 -11.91 -9.23
N GLN A 160 -5.22 -12.56 -8.09
CA GLN A 160 -6.20 -12.44 -7.04
C GLN A 160 -5.52 -12.06 -5.74
N ILE A 161 -6.01 -10.98 -5.12
CA ILE A 161 -5.47 -10.45 -3.87
C ILE A 161 -6.55 -10.56 -2.79
N TRP A 162 -6.19 -11.17 -1.69
CA TRP A 162 -7.04 -11.30 -0.51
C TRP A 162 -6.44 -10.48 0.61
N VAL A 163 -7.27 -9.64 1.22
CA VAL A 163 -6.87 -8.78 2.34
C VAL A 163 -7.70 -9.15 3.56
N ASN A 164 -7.05 -9.21 4.69
CA ASN A 164 -7.69 -9.60 5.94
C ASN A 164 -7.20 -8.74 7.11
N GLU A 165 -8.10 -8.48 8.05
CA GLU A 165 -7.82 -7.82 9.32
C GLU A 165 -7.14 -6.46 9.20
N LEU A 166 -7.71 -5.53 8.40
CA LEU A 166 -7.28 -4.13 8.47
C LEU A 166 -7.56 -3.60 9.88
N ARG A 167 -6.50 -3.30 10.62
CA ARG A 167 -6.60 -2.88 12.02
C ARG A 167 -5.65 -1.73 12.34
N LEU A 168 -6.11 -0.88 13.23
CA LEU A 168 -5.31 0.14 13.90
C LEU A 168 -4.83 -0.43 15.22
N THR A 169 -3.53 -0.31 15.51
CA THR A 169 -2.92 -0.91 16.70
C THR A 169 -2.06 0.11 17.44
N ASP A 170 -1.58 -0.30 18.63
CA ASP A 170 -0.71 0.47 19.49
C ASP A 170 -1.38 1.80 19.87
N PHE A 171 -2.54 1.69 20.54
CA PHE A 171 -3.28 2.83 21.06
C PHE A 171 -2.41 3.62 22.05
N ASP A 172 -2.40 4.94 21.91
CA ASP A 172 -1.66 5.83 22.80
C ASP A 172 -2.52 6.12 24.05
N GLU A 173 -2.21 5.43 25.14
CA GLU A 173 -2.91 5.60 26.42
C GLU A 173 -2.50 6.88 27.15
N TYR A 174 -1.56 7.67 26.64
CA TYR A 174 -1.20 8.97 27.21
C TYR A 174 -2.22 10.06 26.87
N GLY A 175 -3.48 9.75 27.11
CA GLY A 175 -4.55 10.73 27.20
C GLY A 175 -4.39 11.49 28.51
N GLY A 176 -3.87 12.71 28.46
CA GLY A 176 -3.80 13.57 29.63
C GLY A 176 -5.18 13.77 30.26
N TRP A 177 -5.17 13.75 31.55
CA TRP A 177 -6.26 14.24 32.41
C TRP A 177 -6.32 15.74 32.31
#